data_1dcb2e11598cc61dcc01172121eff718
#
_entry.id   1dcb2e11598cc61dcc01172121eff718
#
_cell.length_a   1.000
_cell.length_b   1.000
_cell.length_c   1.000
_cell.angle_alpha   90.00
_cell.angle_beta   90.00
_cell.angle_gamma   90.00
#
_symmetry.space_group_name_H-M   'P 1'
#
loop_
_entity.id
_entity.type
_entity.pdbx_description
1 polymer ?
#
loop_
_entity_poly.entity_id
_entity_poly.type
_entity_poly.pdbx_seq_one_letter_code
_entity_poly.pdbx_strand_id
1 'polypeptide(L)'
;MKQVVYAQTMDSPLGMLTLLGNGKALTAIRIGDTALADKAQLASGVKDAVLIKAKQQLKKYFAGQLSKFDVPMEADGTPFQKKVWRTLSKIPFGKTASYKDIAVMMGNPKACRAVGTANGKNPLCIVVPCHRVISHDGSLGGYTGGLSKKRYLLSLEADAR
;
A
#
# COMPACT_ATOMS: atom_id res chain seq x y z
N MET A 1 9.54 -11.08 -23.51
CA MET A 1 9.28 -9.63 -23.74
C MET A 1 9.43 -8.87 -22.43
N LYS A 2 10.21 -7.82 -22.47
CA LYS A 2 10.28 -6.92 -21.32
C LYS A 2 8.97 -6.15 -21.20
N GLN A 3 8.30 -6.28 -20.06
CA GLN A 3 7.15 -5.43 -19.76
C GLN A 3 7.61 -3.98 -19.63
N VAL A 4 6.88 -3.08 -20.28
CA VAL A 4 7.12 -1.64 -20.09
C VAL A 4 6.63 -1.26 -18.71
N VAL A 5 7.51 -0.66 -17.91
CA VAL A 5 7.18 -0.17 -16.59
C VAL A 5 7.12 1.34 -16.63
N TYR A 6 5.99 1.90 -16.22
CA TYR A 6 5.82 3.34 -16.10
C TYR A 6 6.06 3.74 -14.65
N ALA A 7 6.60 4.93 -14.44
CA ALA A 7 6.87 5.46 -13.11
C ALA A 7 6.46 6.91 -12.99
N GLN A 8 5.93 7.28 -11.84
CA GLN A 8 5.67 8.66 -11.44
C GLN A 8 6.15 8.85 -10.01
N THR A 9 6.68 10.01 -9.72
CA THR A 9 7.04 10.36 -8.35
C THR A 9 6.12 11.45 -7.82
N MET A 10 5.97 11.51 -6.51
CA MET A 10 5.24 12.58 -5.85
C MET A 10 5.78 12.79 -4.45
N ASP A 11 5.73 14.04 -3.98
CA ASP A 11 6.03 14.34 -2.59
C ASP A 11 4.84 13.95 -1.71
N SER A 12 5.14 13.55 -0.49
CA SER A 12 4.12 13.22 0.49
C SER A 12 4.64 13.52 1.91
N PRO A 13 3.74 13.53 2.92
CA PRO A 13 4.18 13.64 4.32
C PRO A 13 5.10 12.49 4.75
N LEU A 14 5.15 11.38 4.02
CA LEU A 14 6.05 10.26 4.28
C LEU A 14 7.37 10.37 3.52
N GLY A 15 7.58 11.46 2.79
CA GLY A 15 8.70 11.62 1.86
C GLY A 15 8.26 11.34 0.43
N MET A 16 9.25 11.21 -0.47
CA MET A 16 8.96 10.96 -1.87
C MET A 16 8.37 9.58 -2.08
N LEU A 17 7.28 9.50 -2.82
CA LEU A 17 6.69 8.25 -3.26
C LEU A 17 7.00 8.02 -4.73
N THR A 18 7.37 6.77 -5.06
CA THR A 18 7.51 6.32 -6.45
C THR A 18 6.38 5.36 -6.75
N LEU A 19 5.55 5.71 -7.72
CA LEU A 19 4.44 4.87 -8.17
C LEU A 19 4.83 4.16 -9.44
N LEU A 20 4.67 2.85 -9.48
CA LEU A 20 4.98 2.02 -10.65
C LEU A 20 3.70 1.42 -11.21
N GLY A 21 3.63 1.31 -12.53
CA GLY A 21 2.50 0.73 -13.23
C GLY A 21 2.89 0.07 -14.54
N ASN A 22 1.97 -0.72 -15.09
CA ASN A 22 2.18 -1.46 -16.34
C ASN A 22 1.33 -0.93 -17.49
N GLY A 23 0.78 0.28 -17.34
CA GLY A 23 -0.14 0.88 -18.32
C GLY A 23 -1.60 0.53 -18.12
N LYS A 24 -1.88 -0.52 -17.34
CA LYS A 24 -3.26 -0.99 -17.06
C LYS A 24 -3.60 -0.91 -15.58
N ALA A 25 -2.60 -1.02 -14.71
CA ALA A 25 -2.79 -1.10 -13.27
C ALA A 25 -1.61 -0.49 -12.53
N LEU A 26 -1.86 -0.05 -11.31
CA LEU A 26 -0.82 0.30 -10.35
C LEU A 26 -0.21 -0.99 -9.81
N THR A 27 1.11 -1.13 -9.88
CA THR A 27 1.80 -2.37 -9.52
C THR A 27 2.65 -2.25 -8.26
N ALA A 28 3.12 -1.04 -7.92
CA ALA A 28 3.89 -0.83 -6.69
C ALA A 28 3.90 0.63 -6.27
N ILE A 29 4.08 0.84 -4.97
CA ILE A 29 4.37 2.15 -4.38
C ILE A 29 5.60 1.97 -3.50
N ARG A 30 6.64 2.75 -3.75
CA ARG A 30 7.88 2.75 -2.96
C ARG A 30 8.01 4.07 -2.21
N ILE A 31 8.43 3.98 -0.94
CA ILE A 31 8.62 5.17 -0.10
C ILE A 31 10.12 5.44 -0.02
N GLY A 32 10.54 6.63 -0.47
CA GLY A 32 11.92 7.06 -0.36
C GLY A 32 12.90 6.40 -1.33
N ASP A 33 12.46 5.53 -2.22
CA ASP A 33 13.31 4.84 -3.18
C ASP A 33 13.12 5.41 -4.58
N THR A 34 14.04 6.28 -5.00
CA THR A 34 14.04 6.89 -6.32
C THR A 34 14.81 6.07 -7.37
N ALA A 35 15.60 5.06 -6.94
CA ALA A 35 16.44 4.27 -7.84
C ALA A 35 15.60 3.49 -8.86
N LEU A 36 14.40 3.05 -8.48
CA LEU A 36 13.49 2.34 -9.39
C LEU A 36 12.91 3.26 -10.46
N ALA A 37 12.71 4.55 -10.15
CA ALA A 37 12.24 5.52 -11.12
C ALA A 37 13.26 5.74 -12.24
N ASP A 38 14.56 5.67 -11.92
CA ASP A 38 15.64 5.82 -12.90
C ASP A 38 15.75 4.63 -13.84
N LYS A 39 15.33 3.44 -13.39
CA LYS A 39 15.37 2.20 -14.18
C LYS A 39 14.08 1.98 -14.96
N ALA A 40 13.00 2.60 -14.55
CA ALA A 40 11.72 2.53 -15.22
C ALA A 40 11.71 3.56 -16.35
N GLN A 41 11.00 3.25 -17.41
CA GLN A 41 10.76 4.24 -18.45
C GLN A 41 9.87 5.31 -17.83
N LEU A 42 10.47 6.45 -17.46
CA LEU A 42 9.70 7.58 -16.95
C LEU A 42 8.67 7.97 -18.00
N ALA A 43 7.44 8.03 -17.58
CA ALA A 43 6.33 8.40 -18.44
C ALA A 43 6.28 9.91 -18.70
N SER A 44 7.46 10.57 -18.82
CA SER A 44 7.48 11.99 -19.20
C SER A 44 7.00 12.10 -20.63
N GLY A 45 5.81 12.63 -20.80
CA GLY A 45 5.17 12.76 -22.10
C GLY A 45 4.18 11.65 -22.44
N VAL A 46 4.15 10.53 -21.69
CA VAL A 46 3.11 9.52 -21.80
C VAL A 46 2.21 9.65 -20.58
N LYS A 47 0.96 10.03 -20.82
CA LYS A 47 -0.03 10.16 -19.73
C LYS A 47 -0.55 8.76 -19.38
N ASP A 48 0.05 8.12 -18.38
CA ASP A 48 -0.53 6.91 -17.81
C ASP A 48 -1.70 7.33 -16.90
N ALA A 49 -2.91 7.10 -17.39
CA ALA A 49 -4.13 7.49 -16.69
C ALA A 49 -4.25 6.86 -15.30
N VAL A 50 -3.77 5.63 -15.15
CA VAL A 50 -3.80 4.92 -13.85
C VAL A 50 -2.87 5.60 -12.84
N LEU A 51 -1.65 5.92 -13.22
CA LEU A 51 -0.70 6.59 -12.33
C LEU A 51 -1.14 8.01 -11.99
N ILE A 52 -1.71 8.74 -12.94
CA ILE A 52 -2.28 10.07 -12.70
C ILE A 52 -3.40 9.98 -11.66
N LYS A 53 -4.31 9.02 -11.84
CA LYS A 53 -5.41 8.80 -10.89
C LYS A 53 -4.88 8.42 -9.51
N ALA A 54 -3.89 7.54 -9.44
CA ALA A 54 -3.27 7.14 -8.19
C ALA A 54 -2.67 8.33 -7.46
N LYS A 55 -1.94 9.20 -8.16
CA LYS A 55 -1.37 10.42 -7.57
C LYS A 55 -2.47 11.34 -7.03
N GLN A 56 -3.52 11.54 -7.79
CA GLN A 56 -4.65 12.38 -7.37
C GLN A 56 -5.31 11.83 -6.12
N GLN A 57 -5.54 10.52 -6.08
CA GLN A 57 -6.15 9.88 -4.92
C GLN A 57 -5.24 9.91 -3.70
N LEU A 58 -3.94 9.69 -3.87
CA LEU A 58 -2.99 9.80 -2.77
C LEU A 58 -2.94 11.21 -2.19
N LYS A 59 -2.96 12.23 -3.04
CA LYS A 59 -3.03 13.63 -2.58
C LYS A 59 -4.28 13.87 -1.73
N LYS A 60 -5.43 13.41 -2.19
CA LYS A 60 -6.68 13.53 -1.44
C LYS A 60 -6.64 12.76 -0.14
N TYR A 61 -6.05 11.56 -0.16
CA TYR A 61 -5.89 10.75 1.04
C TYR A 61 -5.06 11.49 2.11
N PHE A 62 -3.92 12.04 1.74
CA PHE A 62 -3.07 12.78 2.68
C PHE A 62 -3.71 14.09 3.16
N ALA A 63 -4.64 14.63 2.39
CA ALA A 63 -5.41 15.82 2.78
C ALA A 63 -6.63 15.46 3.66
N GLY A 64 -6.84 14.19 3.97
CA GLY A 64 -8.00 13.74 4.75
C GLY A 64 -9.31 13.74 3.99
N GLN A 65 -9.25 13.76 2.66
CA GLN A 65 -10.43 13.90 1.78
C GLN A 65 -10.79 12.63 1.02
N LEU A 66 -10.07 11.53 1.24
CA LEU A 66 -10.33 10.26 0.57
C LEU A 66 -10.17 9.12 1.58
N SER A 67 -11.19 8.29 1.68
CA SER A 67 -11.18 7.12 2.57
C SER A 67 -11.03 5.78 1.83
N LYS A 68 -11.24 5.77 0.52
CA LYS A 68 -11.20 4.54 -0.27
C LYS A 68 -10.60 4.81 -1.64
N PHE A 69 -9.61 3.97 -2.00
CA PHE A 69 -8.98 4.03 -3.32
C PHE A 69 -9.77 3.16 -4.31
N ASP A 70 -9.85 3.61 -5.57
CA ASP A 70 -10.52 2.86 -6.63
C ASP A 70 -9.67 2.73 -7.90
N VAL A 71 -8.35 2.82 -7.77
CA VAL A 71 -7.46 2.60 -8.91
C VAL A 71 -7.32 1.11 -9.21
N PRO A 72 -7.21 0.72 -10.48
CA PRO A 72 -6.87 -0.66 -10.82
C PRO A 72 -5.50 -1.03 -10.24
N MET A 73 -5.42 -2.18 -9.59
CA MET A 73 -4.19 -2.66 -8.94
C MET A 73 -3.87 -4.06 -9.40
N GLU A 74 -2.57 -4.33 -9.58
CA GLU A 74 -2.08 -5.65 -9.92
C GLU A 74 -0.77 -5.87 -9.17
N ALA A 75 -0.85 -6.59 -8.05
CA ALA A 75 0.31 -6.90 -7.23
C ALA A 75 0.88 -8.26 -7.65
N ASP A 76 2.19 -8.33 -7.84
CA ASP A 76 2.88 -9.58 -8.07
C ASP A 76 3.21 -10.24 -6.74
N GLY A 77 2.95 -11.54 -6.63
CA GLY A 77 3.22 -12.30 -5.42
C GLY A 77 2.66 -13.71 -5.49
N THR A 78 2.90 -14.48 -4.43
CA THR A 78 2.37 -15.84 -4.31
C THR A 78 0.85 -15.80 -4.11
N PRO A 79 0.15 -16.93 -4.35
CA PRO A 79 -1.29 -17.00 -4.06
C PRO A 79 -1.62 -16.65 -2.61
N PHE A 80 -0.79 -17.09 -1.64
CA PHE A 80 -0.97 -16.76 -0.24
C PHE A 80 -0.81 -15.25 0.03
N GLN A 81 0.25 -14.64 -0.51
CA GLN A 81 0.48 -13.21 -0.37
C GLN A 81 -0.69 -12.40 -0.95
N LYS A 82 -1.14 -12.76 -2.14
CA LYS A 82 -2.27 -12.07 -2.78
C LYS A 82 -3.55 -12.19 -1.94
N LYS A 83 -3.77 -13.34 -1.32
CA LYS A 83 -4.92 -13.55 -0.43
C LYS A 83 -4.82 -12.67 0.82
N VAL A 84 -3.63 -12.56 1.42
CA VAL A 84 -3.40 -11.65 2.54
C VAL A 84 -3.72 -10.22 2.12
N TRP A 85 -3.16 -9.75 1.00
CA TRP A 85 -3.35 -8.36 0.57
C TRP A 85 -4.81 -8.04 0.25
N ARG A 86 -5.55 -8.98 -0.35
CA ARG A 86 -7.00 -8.81 -0.56
C ARG A 86 -7.76 -8.69 0.75
N THR A 87 -7.35 -9.48 1.75
CA THR A 87 -7.98 -9.43 3.07
C THR A 87 -7.68 -8.10 3.77
N LEU A 88 -6.44 -7.60 3.66
CA LEU A 88 -6.09 -6.28 4.20
C LEU A 88 -7.00 -5.18 3.65
N SER A 89 -7.36 -5.26 2.39
CA SER A 89 -8.21 -4.25 1.74
C SER A 89 -9.62 -4.20 2.31
N LYS A 90 -10.01 -5.19 3.11
CA LYS A 90 -11.29 -5.20 3.81
C LYS A 90 -11.28 -4.43 5.13
N ILE A 91 -10.11 -4.04 5.63
CA ILE A 91 -10.03 -3.24 6.86
C ILE A 91 -10.46 -1.81 6.53
N PRO A 92 -11.55 -1.31 7.15
CA PRO A 92 -12.05 0.02 6.82
C PRO A 92 -11.07 1.13 7.23
N PHE A 93 -11.17 2.25 6.55
CA PHE A 93 -10.46 3.48 6.90
C PHE A 93 -10.73 3.84 8.36
N GLY A 94 -9.66 4.18 9.09
CA GLY A 94 -9.77 4.56 10.51
C GLY A 94 -9.94 3.39 11.46
N LYS A 95 -9.88 2.15 10.95
CA LYS A 95 -9.98 0.94 11.77
C LYS A 95 -8.66 0.18 11.72
N THR A 96 -8.45 -0.70 12.68
CA THR A 96 -7.30 -1.57 12.75
C THR A 96 -7.76 -3.01 12.92
N ALA A 97 -6.87 -3.95 12.58
CA ALA A 97 -7.07 -5.38 12.80
C ALA A 97 -5.74 -5.98 13.27
N SER A 98 -5.81 -7.04 14.05
CA SER A 98 -4.59 -7.75 14.44
C SER A 98 -4.17 -8.74 13.34
N TYR A 99 -2.92 -9.20 13.41
CA TYR A 99 -2.44 -10.27 12.53
C TYR A 99 -3.31 -11.51 12.65
N LYS A 100 -3.76 -11.81 13.88
CA LYS A 100 -4.66 -12.94 14.14
C LYS A 100 -6.02 -12.71 13.50
N ASP A 101 -6.57 -11.49 13.58
CA ASP A 101 -7.85 -11.16 12.93
C ASP A 101 -7.78 -11.45 11.43
N ILE A 102 -6.68 -11.05 10.78
CA ILE A 102 -6.48 -11.30 9.35
C ILE A 102 -6.40 -12.80 9.08
N ALA A 103 -5.65 -13.55 9.90
CA ALA A 103 -5.54 -15.00 9.75
C ALA A 103 -6.92 -15.68 9.88
N VAL A 104 -7.72 -15.25 10.84
CA VAL A 104 -9.09 -15.76 11.02
C VAL A 104 -9.97 -15.42 9.82
N MET A 105 -9.90 -14.19 9.32
CA MET A 105 -10.67 -13.76 8.14
C MET A 105 -10.30 -14.56 6.90
N MET A 106 -9.07 -15.04 6.82
CA MET A 106 -8.60 -15.90 5.72
C MET A 106 -9.01 -17.37 5.88
N GLY A 107 -9.63 -17.72 7.02
CA GLY A 107 -9.96 -19.11 7.33
C GLY A 107 -8.78 -19.94 7.81
N ASN A 108 -7.69 -19.31 8.23
CA ASN A 108 -6.47 -19.99 8.68
C ASN A 108 -5.92 -19.32 9.96
N PRO A 109 -6.56 -19.55 11.13
CA PRO A 109 -6.19 -18.83 12.35
C PRO A 109 -4.77 -19.15 12.86
N LYS A 110 -4.14 -20.19 12.35
CA LYS A 110 -2.76 -20.57 12.74
C LYS A 110 -1.70 -19.86 11.89
N ALA A 111 -2.10 -19.06 10.89
CA ALA A 111 -1.20 -18.45 9.94
C ALA A 111 -0.70 -17.06 10.34
N CYS A 112 -0.77 -16.67 11.62
CA CYS A 112 -0.38 -15.33 12.09
C CYS A 112 1.01 -14.89 11.61
N ARG A 113 2.02 -15.77 11.73
CA ARG A 113 3.39 -15.42 11.31
C ARG A 113 3.49 -15.24 9.81
N ALA A 114 2.87 -16.14 9.05
CA ALA A 114 2.85 -16.05 7.59
C ALA A 114 2.11 -14.79 7.12
N VAL A 115 1.02 -14.43 7.80
CA VAL A 115 0.30 -13.18 7.55
C VAL A 115 1.22 -11.99 7.80
N GLY A 116 1.94 -11.98 8.92
CA GLY A 116 2.88 -10.90 9.24
C GLY A 116 3.96 -10.74 8.18
N THR A 117 4.53 -11.85 7.72
CA THR A 117 5.54 -11.83 6.66
C THR A 117 4.98 -11.29 5.36
N ALA A 118 3.80 -11.76 4.94
CA ALA A 118 3.13 -11.29 3.72
C ALA A 118 2.73 -9.81 3.83
N ASN A 119 2.29 -9.38 5.02
CA ASN A 119 1.95 -7.99 5.29
C ASN A 119 3.17 -7.08 5.04
N GLY A 120 4.34 -7.50 5.52
CA GLY A 120 5.58 -6.75 5.32
C GLY A 120 6.08 -6.71 3.87
N LYS A 121 5.58 -7.57 3.02
CA LYS A 121 5.95 -7.64 1.60
C LYS A 121 4.92 -7.01 0.66
N ASN A 122 3.93 -6.32 1.20
CA ASN A 122 2.93 -5.63 0.40
C ASN A 122 3.60 -4.62 -0.53
N PRO A 123 3.46 -4.77 -1.86
CA PRO A 123 4.07 -3.84 -2.81
C PRO A 123 3.27 -2.55 -2.99
N LEU A 124 2.04 -2.50 -2.51
CA LEU A 124 1.10 -1.40 -2.72
C LEU A 124 0.75 -0.72 -1.39
N CYS A 125 1.78 -0.32 -0.63
CA CYS A 125 1.57 0.32 0.67
C CYS A 125 0.61 1.51 0.53
N ILE A 126 -0.11 1.83 1.59
CA ILE A 126 -1.13 2.87 1.69
C ILE A 126 -2.43 2.45 0.99
N VAL A 127 -2.38 2.14 -0.31
CA VAL A 127 -3.57 1.76 -1.10
C VAL A 127 -4.09 0.39 -0.62
N VAL A 128 -3.18 -0.58 -0.45
CA VAL A 128 -3.48 -1.81 0.30
C VAL A 128 -3.02 -1.55 1.74
N PRO A 129 -3.94 -1.48 2.71
CA PRO A 129 -3.65 -0.84 4.00
C PRO A 129 -2.93 -1.75 4.99
N CYS A 130 -1.71 -2.14 4.68
CA CYS A 130 -0.90 -2.94 5.60
C CYS A 130 -0.57 -2.19 6.90
N HIS A 131 -0.65 -0.86 6.90
CA HIS A 131 -0.47 -0.05 8.10
C HIS A 131 -1.60 -0.21 9.12
N ARG A 132 -2.76 -0.74 8.71
CA ARG A 132 -3.91 -0.97 9.60
C ARG A 132 -3.81 -2.27 10.39
N VAL A 133 -2.77 -3.08 10.15
CA VAL A 133 -2.54 -4.32 10.91
C VAL A 133 -1.60 -4.03 12.05
N ILE A 134 -2.04 -4.34 13.27
CA ILE A 134 -1.28 -4.13 14.51
C ILE A 134 -1.23 -5.44 15.29
N SER A 135 -0.38 -5.50 16.32
CA SER A 135 -0.33 -6.65 17.20
C SER A 135 -1.59 -6.71 18.08
N HIS A 136 -1.97 -7.91 18.50
CA HIS A 136 -3.19 -8.11 19.29
C HIS A 136 -3.15 -7.40 20.66
N ASP A 137 -1.96 -7.11 21.18
CA ASP A 137 -1.79 -6.38 22.43
C ASP A 137 -1.88 -4.85 22.26
N GLY A 138 -2.18 -4.39 21.05
CA GLY A 138 -2.28 -2.97 20.73
C GLY A 138 -0.98 -2.30 20.30
N SER A 139 0.17 -3.00 20.39
CA SER A 139 1.42 -2.45 19.88
C SER A 139 1.41 -2.41 18.35
N LEU A 140 2.20 -1.49 17.77
CA LEU A 140 2.12 -1.21 16.32
C LEU A 140 2.57 -2.37 15.44
N GLY A 141 3.45 -3.26 15.93
CA GLY A 141 4.09 -4.24 15.06
C GLY A 141 5.07 -3.57 14.11
N GLY A 142 5.38 -4.23 12.99
CA GLY A 142 6.33 -3.71 12.01
C GLY A 142 5.67 -2.91 10.89
N TYR A 143 6.50 -2.14 10.18
CA TYR A 143 6.10 -1.48 8.95
C TYR A 143 7.33 -1.29 8.06
N THR A 144 7.21 -1.63 6.77
CA THR A 144 8.33 -1.58 5.83
C THR A 144 8.95 -0.20 5.71
N GLY A 145 8.14 0.85 5.75
CA GLY A 145 8.61 2.23 5.70
C GLY A 145 9.12 2.78 7.03
N GLY A 146 9.01 2.00 8.13
CA GLY A 146 9.36 2.42 9.47
C GLY A 146 8.14 2.79 10.33
N LEU A 147 8.28 2.65 11.64
CA LEU A 147 7.16 2.84 12.58
C LEU A 147 6.63 4.27 12.61
N SER A 148 7.49 5.26 12.41
CA SER A 148 7.06 6.66 12.37
C SER A 148 6.04 6.92 11.26
N LYS A 149 6.25 6.29 10.10
CA LYS A 149 5.34 6.40 8.96
C LYS A 149 4.03 5.67 9.23
N LYS A 150 4.09 4.51 9.88
CA LYS A 150 2.89 3.77 10.29
C LYS A 150 2.05 4.60 11.27
N ARG A 151 2.68 5.20 12.28
CA ARG A 151 2.00 6.09 13.23
C ARG A 151 1.34 7.26 12.52
N TYR A 152 2.05 7.86 11.56
CA TYR A 152 1.52 8.98 10.79
C TYR A 152 0.23 8.59 10.07
N LEU A 153 0.25 7.46 9.35
CA LEU A 153 -0.92 6.99 8.60
C LEU A 153 -2.10 6.68 9.52
N LEU A 154 -1.85 6.00 10.65
CA LEU A 154 -2.90 5.68 11.61
C LEU A 154 -3.50 6.95 12.23
N SER A 155 -2.66 7.93 12.58
CA SER A 155 -3.12 9.21 13.12
C SER A 155 -3.93 10.00 12.11
N LEU A 156 -3.47 10.04 10.86
CA LEU A 156 -4.19 10.69 9.78
C LEU A 156 -5.60 10.12 9.64
N GLU A 157 -5.72 8.80 9.65
CA GLU A 157 -7.01 8.14 9.49
C GLU A 157 -7.91 8.34 10.71
N ALA A 158 -7.35 8.38 11.91
CA ALA A 158 -8.11 8.64 13.13
C ALA A 158 -8.63 10.07 13.17
N ASP A 159 -7.82 11.04 12.74
CA ASP A 159 -8.16 12.46 12.81
C ASP A 159 -9.13 12.91 11.70
N ALA A 160 -9.18 12.17 10.59
CA ALA A 160 -10.02 12.50 9.44
C ALA A 160 -11.48 12.11 9.61
N ARG A 161 -11.86 11.54 10.74
CA ARG A 161 -13.26 11.15 11.04
C ARG A 161 -14.14 12.36 11.33
#